data_436662f1212985f8fe460ef57e1301e5
#
_entry.id   436662f1212985f8fe460ef57e1301e5
#
_cell.length_a   1.000
_cell.length_b   1.000
_cell.length_c   1.000
_cell.angle_alpha   90.00
_cell.angle_beta   90.00
_cell.angle_gamma   90.00
#
_symmetry.space_group_name_H-M   'P 1'
#
loop_
_entity.id
_entity.type
_entity.pdbx_description
1 polymer ?
#
loop_
_entity_poly.entity_id
_entity_poly.type
_entity_poly.pdbx_seq_one_letter_code
_entity_poly.pdbx_strand_id
1 'polypeptide(L)'
;MYLCRIKNPEQLKTINPGDFGKLLGLDRVPEAKCLRKKLKQICEQHKSTKWNMELAKEWSSGEQNEFYYIDGHVQVYHGYKARLGKKHVSRQKLCLPGVQEFWINNSQGMPYFYVCGQVNEKLQQMIEQKIVPQLLDQMHTTPPIDLNTPVLTIVFDREAYSPSFFGQLWQNHQVAVITYRKNVKNQWLQSDFSESTMEIEGVETTISLAEKAIELDGVPLREIRRLTSNGHQTSILTTHQGLTISQVALYMFSRWSQENFFRYMRQDYDFDKIAQYTTDQIDNDFVVVNPAHNKANYQLKKIRERIARRKAKLYTLMEENVNSDLDQTPKMLRKQQQIKEELVSQEQQEGQLIDQRKKIPHRVKVEDMGENRYNQLNQESKLFRNIIKMICYRAETSFATLLSSEYKKAATEKRALAKNLIKTPVDIEVDTINKRLKVTLYSQTTPRYNKAVDKLCGVLNKSNTNFPGTDLCLYYQTTTKTFT
;
A
#
# COMPACT_ATOMS: atom_id res chain seq x y z
N MET A 1 22.04 -1.72 -6.79
CA MET A 1 21.60 -0.31 -6.61
C MET A 1 20.62 -0.15 -5.43
N TYR A 2 19.41 -0.67 -5.48
CA TYR A 2 18.40 -0.43 -4.42
C TYR A 2 18.83 -0.93 -3.05
N LEU A 3 19.45 -2.10 -2.93
CA LEU A 3 20.01 -2.59 -1.64
C LEU A 3 21.02 -1.59 -1.04
N CYS A 4 21.83 -0.95 -1.88
CA CYS A 4 22.77 0.10 -1.46
C CYS A 4 22.12 1.49 -1.34
N ARG A 5 20.78 1.58 -1.41
CA ARG A 5 20.00 2.84 -1.37
C ARG A 5 20.31 3.82 -2.50
N ILE A 6 20.83 3.32 -3.61
CA ILE A 6 20.93 4.06 -4.86
C ILE A 6 19.56 3.98 -5.56
N LYS A 7 18.75 5.01 -5.37
CA LYS A 7 17.33 5.00 -5.71
C LYS A 7 17.03 5.28 -7.18
N ASN A 8 17.99 5.87 -7.89
CA ASN A 8 17.90 6.13 -9.34
C ASN A 8 19.30 6.12 -9.99
N PRO A 9 19.40 5.93 -11.31
CA PRO A 9 20.68 5.90 -12.01
C PRO A 9 21.52 7.16 -11.88
N GLU A 10 20.93 8.34 -11.68
CA GLU A 10 21.66 9.59 -11.56
C GLU A 10 22.54 9.65 -10.28
N GLN A 11 22.13 8.93 -9.23
CA GLN A 11 22.90 8.84 -7.99
C GLN A 11 24.19 8.03 -8.15
N LEU A 12 24.35 7.27 -9.21
CA LEU A 12 25.63 6.60 -9.51
C LEU A 12 26.77 7.60 -9.79
N LYS A 13 26.46 8.85 -10.16
CA LYS A 13 27.45 9.90 -10.38
C LYS A 13 28.17 10.31 -9.10
N THR A 14 27.60 10.00 -7.93
CA THR A 14 28.18 10.35 -6.61
C THR A 14 28.94 9.19 -5.96
N ILE A 15 29.09 8.07 -6.66
CA ILE A 15 29.73 6.85 -6.15
C ILE A 15 30.95 6.56 -6.99
N ASN A 16 32.01 6.01 -6.35
CA ASN A 16 33.17 5.54 -7.08
C ASN A 16 32.76 4.41 -8.06
N PRO A 17 32.87 4.62 -9.37
CA PRO A 17 32.37 3.64 -10.34
C PRO A 17 33.19 2.34 -10.36
N GLY A 18 34.48 2.38 -10.03
CA GLY A 18 35.35 1.21 -9.94
C GLY A 18 34.96 0.33 -8.76
N ASP A 19 34.84 0.89 -7.58
CA ASP A 19 34.51 0.12 -6.37
C ASP A 19 33.13 -0.51 -6.47
N PHE A 20 32.14 0.22 -6.97
CA PHE A 20 30.80 -0.35 -7.17
C PHE A 20 30.76 -1.38 -8.30
N GLY A 21 31.61 -1.23 -9.34
CA GLY A 21 31.74 -2.19 -10.44
C GLY A 21 32.24 -3.54 -9.96
N LYS A 22 33.23 -3.57 -9.07
CA LYS A 22 33.80 -4.83 -8.50
C LYS A 22 32.74 -5.73 -7.89
N LEU A 23 31.69 -5.18 -7.24
CA LEU A 23 30.57 -5.94 -6.70
C LEU A 23 29.74 -6.67 -7.77
N LEU A 24 29.88 -6.26 -9.03
CA LEU A 24 29.18 -6.81 -10.18
C LEU A 24 30.12 -7.67 -11.07
N GLY A 25 31.35 -7.86 -10.66
CA GLY A 25 32.38 -8.50 -11.47
C GLY A 25 32.79 -7.66 -12.70
N LEU A 26 32.68 -6.35 -12.61
CA LEU A 26 33.02 -5.40 -13.69
C LEU A 26 34.14 -4.47 -13.24
N ASP A 27 34.94 -3.96 -14.19
CA ASP A 27 35.97 -2.96 -13.89
C ASP A 27 35.37 -1.66 -13.37
N ARG A 28 34.19 -1.31 -13.89
CA ARG A 28 33.43 -0.14 -13.45
C ARG A 28 31.93 -0.32 -13.65
N VAL A 29 31.14 0.35 -12.83
CA VAL A 29 29.69 0.38 -13.03
C VAL A 29 29.31 1.11 -14.33
N PRO A 30 28.31 0.64 -15.06
CA PRO A 30 27.83 1.34 -16.26
C PRO A 30 27.32 2.75 -15.95
N GLU A 31 27.52 3.66 -16.87
CA GLU A 31 27.02 5.04 -16.75
C GLU A 31 25.50 5.10 -16.67
N ALA A 32 24.98 6.13 -16.01
CA ALA A 32 23.54 6.35 -15.85
C ALA A 32 22.81 6.38 -17.21
N LYS A 33 23.43 6.91 -18.27
CA LYS A 33 22.88 6.91 -19.64
C LYS A 33 22.72 5.50 -20.20
N CYS A 34 23.73 4.64 -20.00
CA CYS A 34 23.72 3.24 -20.43
C CYS A 34 22.62 2.46 -19.72
N LEU A 35 22.52 2.61 -18.38
CA LEU A 35 21.46 1.96 -17.59
C LEU A 35 20.06 2.40 -18.01
N ARG A 36 19.86 3.68 -18.30
CA ARG A 36 18.57 4.17 -18.81
C ARG A 36 18.21 3.55 -20.16
N LYS A 37 19.20 3.43 -21.07
CA LYS A 37 18.98 2.76 -22.36
C LYS A 37 18.61 1.29 -22.19
N LYS A 38 19.34 0.58 -21.33
CA LYS A 38 19.03 -0.83 -20.99
C LYS A 38 17.65 -0.99 -20.36
N LEU A 39 17.30 -0.14 -19.40
CA LEU A 39 15.97 -0.16 -18.77
C LEU A 39 14.87 0.06 -19.81
N LYS A 40 15.05 1.01 -20.74
CA LYS A 40 14.09 1.25 -21.82
C LYS A 40 13.92 0.00 -22.68
N GLN A 41 15.03 -0.63 -23.12
CA GLN A 41 15.00 -1.85 -23.93
C GLN A 41 14.30 -3.02 -23.24
N ILE A 42 14.49 -3.18 -21.91
CA ILE A 42 13.80 -4.21 -21.12
C ILE A 42 12.30 -3.91 -21.07
N CYS A 43 11.93 -2.67 -20.81
CA CYS A 43 10.53 -2.26 -20.70
C CYS A 43 9.77 -2.36 -22.05
N GLU A 44 10.45 -2.20 -23.18
CA GLU A 44 9.87 -2.38 -24.51
C GLU A 44 9.42 -3.83 -24.77
N GLN A 45 9.88 -4.79 -23.98
CA GLN A 45 9.46 -6.19 -24.10
C GLN A 45 8.12 -6.49 -23.42
N HIS A 46 7.59 -5.59 -22.59
CA HIS A 46 6.31 -5.73 -21.85
C HIS A 46 6.16 -7.04 -21.05
N LYS A 47 7.25 -7.51 -20.44
CA LYS A 47 7.29 -8.79 -19.70
C LYS A 47 7.19 -8.65 -18.18
N SER A 48 7.10 -7.44 -17.63
CA SER A 48 7.16 -7.25 -16.18
C SER A 48 5.97 -7.86 -15.44
N THR A 49 4.77 -7.83 -16.03
CA THR A 49 3.60 -8.50 -15.42
C THR A 49 3.83 -10.01 -15.32
N LYS A 50 4.30 -10.64 -16.38
CA LYS A 50 4.61 -12.07 -16.38
C LYS A 50 5.69 -12.40 -15.36
N TRP A 51 6.77 -11.62 -15.32
CA TRP A 51 7.85 -11.80 -14.34
C TRP A 51 7.38 -11.64 -12.91
N ASN A 52 6.51 -10.66 -12.62
CA ASN A 52 5.91 -10.49 -11.30
C ASN A 52 5.16 -11.75 -10.85
N MET A 53 4.42 -12.40 -11.75
CA MET A 53 3.67 -13.61 -11.46
C MET A 53 4.57 -14.86 -11.33
N GLU A 54 5.61 -14.97 -12.16
CA GLU A 54 6.59 -16.05 -12.06
C GLU A 54 7.34 -16.02 -10.71
N LEU A 55 7.74 -14.83 -10.26
CA LEU A 55 8.34 -14.66 -8.92
C LEU A 55 7.36 -15.03 -7.80
N ALA A 56 6.10 -14.63 -7.91
CA ALA A 56 5.09 -15.01 -6.93
C ALA A 56 4.94 -16.53 -6.85
N LYS A 57 4.90 -17.22 -8.00
CA LYS A 57 4.84 -18.67 -8.07
C LYS A 57 6.09 -19.34 -7.46
N GLU A 58 7.27 -18.81 -7.73
CA GLU A 58 8.52 -19.29 -7.13
C GLU A 58 8.50 -19.16 -5.61
N TRP A 59 8.03 -18.01 -5.10
CA TRP A 59 7.95 -17.77 -3.65
C TRP A 59 6.86 -18.59 -2.96
N SER A 60 5.79 -18.98 -3.67
CA SER A 60 4.76 -19.86 -3.10
C SER A 60 5.16 -21.30 -3.00
N SER A 61 6.08 -21.78 -3.84
CA SER A 61 6.45 -23.19 -3.92
C SER A 61 7.06 -23.77 -2.62
N GLY A 62 7.47 -22.91 -1.68
CA GLY A 62 8.02 -23.29 -0.37
C GLY A 62 7.14 -22.90 0.83
N GLU A 63 6.03 -22.24 0.62
CA GLU A 63 5.20 -21.67 1.69
C GLU A 63 3.73 -22.07 1.49
N GLN A 64 3.13 -22.76 2.45
CA GLN A 64 1.67 -22.94 2.51
C GLN A 64 1.07 -21.65 3.08
N ASN A 65 0.81 -20.67 2.21
CA ASN A 65 0.13 -19.45 2.61
C ASN A 65 -1.37 -19.56 2.34
N GLU A 66 -2.15 -19.58 3.39
CA GLU A 66 -3.61 -19.59 3.31
C GLU A 66 -4.20 -18.19 3.46
N PHE A 67 -3.38 -17.20 3.86
CA PHE A 67 -3.78 -15.83 4.19
C PHE A 67 -3.00 -14.79 3.41
N TYR A 68 -3.73 -13.84 2.81
CA TYR A 68 -3.14 -12.73 2.06
C TYR A 68 -3.73 -11.39 2.47
N TYR A 69 -2.84 -10.44 2.78
CA TYR A 69 -3.20 -9.05 3.05
C TYR A 69 -3.26 -8.29 1.73
N ILE A 70 -4.35 -7.55 1.52
CA ILE A 70 -4.54 -6.73 0.32
C ILE A 70 -4.75 -5.29 0.74
N ASP A 71 -3.91 -4.38 0.21
CA ASP A 71 -4.07 -2.95 0.44
C ASP A 71 -3.81 -2.15 -0.83
N GLY A 72 -4.58 -1.07 -0.99
CA GLY A 72 -4.47 -0.13 -2.09
C GLY A 72 -3.49 1.00 -1.77
N HIS A 73 -2.52 1.25 -2.66
CA HIS A 73 -1.58 2.34 -2.53
C HIS A 73 -1.68 3.32 -3.69
N VAL A 74 -1.94 4.60 -3.39
CA VAL A 74 -1.97 5.67 -4.38
C VAL A 74 -0.62 6.35 -4.43
N GLN A 75 -0.01 6.34 -5.62
CA GLN A 75 1.20 7.11 -5.91
C GLN A 75 0.82 8.38 -6.63
N VAL A 76 1.16 9.51 -6.01
CA VAL A 76 0.84 10.84 -6.52
C VAL A 76 1.74 11.19 -7.71
N TYR A 77 1.13 11.68 -8.77
CA TYR A 77 1.84 12.16 -9.95
C TYR A 77 1.97 13.69 -9.89
N HIS A 78 3.20 14.16 -9.81
CA HIS A 78 3.53 15.59 -9.78
C HIS A 78 3.93 16.15 -11.16
N GLY A 79 3.89 15.31 -12.20
CA GLY A 79 4.20 15.74 -13.56
C GLY A 79 3.02 16.44 -14.25
N TYR A 80 3.30 17.02 -15.43
CA TYR A 80 2.31 17.74 -16.25
C TYR A 80 2.01 17.05 -17.59
N LYS A 81 2.75 16.01 -17.97
CA LYS A 81 2.61 15.34 -19.27
C LYS A 81 1.40 14.41 -19.35
N ALA A 82 0.99 13.82 -18.24
CA ALA A 82 -0.17 12.95 -18.18
C ALA A 82 -1.34 13.61 -17.46
N ARG A 83 -2.53 13.49 -18.03
CA ARG A 83 -3.79 13.89 -17.38
C ARG A 83 -4.43 12.67 -16.74
N LEU A 84 -4.04 12.39 -15.49
CA LEU A 84 -4.50 11.25 -14.73
C LEU A 84 -5.77 11.58 -13.95
N GLY A 85 -6.55 10.54 -13.66
CA GLY A 85 -7.64 10.61 -12.69
C GLY A 85 -7.14 11.04 -11.31
N LYS A 86 -8.03 11.62 -10.49
CA LYS A 86 -7.72 12.08 -9.13
C LYS A 86 -8.38 11.15 -8.11
N LYS A 87 -7.66 10.82 -7.04
CA LYS A 87 -8.18 10.09 -5.87
C LYS A 87 -7.81 10.84 -4.59
N HIS A 88 -8.63 10.70 -3.57
CA HIS A 88 -8.32 11.24 -2.24
C HIS A 88 -7.13 10.49 -1.65
N VAL A 89 -6.08 11.24 -1.35
CA VAL A 89 -4.86 10.74 -0.69
C VAL A 89 -4.94 11.10 0.79
N SER A 90 -5.26 10.15 1.63
CA SER A 90 -5.55 10.35 3.06
C SER A 90 -4.40 11.05 3.79
N ARG A 91 -3.14 10.73 3.47
CA ARG A 91 -1.95 11.35 4.04
C ARG A 91 -1.81 12.84 3.76
N GLN A 92 -2.31 13.29 2.60
CA GLN A 92 -2.22 14.69 2.16
C GLN A 92 -3.56 15.41 2.29
N LYS A 93 -4.64 14.67 2.64
CA LYS A 93 -6.02 15.18 2.75
C LYS A 93 -6.50 15.92 1.50
N LEU A 94 -5.99 15.55 0.32
CA LEU A 94 -6.25 16.17 -0.98
C LEU A 94 -6.62 15.13 -2.03
N CYS A 95 -7.44 15.53 -3.02
CA CYS A 95 -7.68 14.76 -4.24
C CYS A 95 -6.60 15.08 -5.27
N LEU A 96 -5.66 14.16 -5.47
CA LEU A 96 -4.49 14.33 -6.33
C LEU A 96 -4.50 13.35 -7.49
N PRO A 97 -3.91 13.74 -8.65
CA PRO A 97 -3.72 12.81 -9.75
C PRO A 97 -2.68 11.76 -9.39
N GLY A 98 -2.87 10.53 -9.84
CA GLY A 98 -1.92 9.48 -9.50
C GLY A 98 -2.21 8.16 -10.20
N VAL A 99 -1.50 7.13 -9.77
CA VAL A 99 -1.69 5.73 -10.17
C VAL A 99 -1.97 4.93 -8.92
N GLN A 100 -2.88 3.98 -9.01
CA GLN A 100 -3.19 3.08 -7.91
C GLN A 100 -2.53 1.72 -8.12
N GLU A 101 -1.96 1.19 -7.06
CA GLU A 101 -1.42 -0.16 -6.99
C GLU A 101 -2.11 -0.90 -5.86
N PHE A 102 -2.35 -2.19 -6.06
CA PHE A 102 -2.89 -3.09 -5.04
C PHE A 102 -1.82 -4.12 -4.74
N TRP A 103 -1.36 -4.11 -3.52
CA TRP A 103 -0.27 -4.96 -3.04
C TRP A 103 -0.81 -6.13 -2.26
N ILE A 104 -0.29 -7.29 -2.58
CA ILE A 104 -0.63 -8.55 -1.93
C ILE A 104 0.59 -8.99 -1.12
N ASN A 105 0.40 -9.13 0.19
CA ASN A 105 1.41 -9.60 1.10
C ASN A 105 0.94 -10.91 1.73
N ASN A 106 1.87 -11.81 2.03
CA ASN A 106 1.57 -13.05 2.73
C ASN A 106 1.30 -12.82 4.24
N SER A 107 0.98 -13.87 4.98
CA SER A 107 0.70 -13.83 6.42
C SER A 107 1.84 -13.23 7.27
N GLN A 108 3.08 -13.29 6.79
CA GLN A 108 4.25 -12.70 7.43
C GLN A 108 4.49 -11.23 7.05
N GLY A 109 3.61 -10.63 6.25
CA GLY A 109 3.75 -9.26 5.75
C GLY A 109 4.77 -9.09 4.62
N MET A 110 5.26 -10.20 4.03
CA MET A 110 6.17 -10.14 2.89
C MET A 110 5.40 -9.87 1.61
N PRO A 111 5.85 -8.93 0.75
CA PRO A 111 5.19 -8.67 -0.52
C PRO A 111 5.31 -9.90 -1.43
N TYR A 112 4.19 -10.29 -1.99
CA TYR A 112 4.04 -11.48 -2.81
C TYR A 112 3.97 -11.12 -4.29
N PHE A 113 3.01 -10.30 -4.66
CA PHE A 113 2.92 -9.63 -5.95
C PHE A 113 2.09 -8.36 -5.81
N TYR A 114 1.96 -7.60 -6.90
CA TYR A 114 1.04 -6.48 -6.92
C TYR A 114 0.44 -6.30 -8.31
N VAL A 115 -0.72 -5.67 -8.35
CA VAL A 115 -1.41 -5.34 -9.59
C VAL A 115 -1.59 -3.84 -9.72
N CYS A 116 -1.38 -3.33 -10.92
CA CYS A 116 -1.64 -1.93 -11.22
C CYS A 116 -3.11 -1.75 -11.61
N GLY A 117 -3.71 -0.69 -11.09
CA GLY A 117 -5.06 -0.27 -11.40
C GLY A 117 -5.11 1.19 -11.81
N GLN A 118 -6.19 1.56 -12.49
CA GLN A 118 -6.50 2.96 -12.71
C GLN A 118 -6.96 3.58 -11.38
N VAL A 119 -6.70 4.88 -11.19
CA VAL A 119 -7.01 5.58 -9.92
C VAL A 119 -8.46 5.46 -9.47
N ASN A 120 -9.38 5.22 -10.41
CA ASN A 120 -10.81 5.10 -10.13
C ASN A 120 -11.32 3.65 -10.07
N GLU A 121 -10.47 2.65 -10.27
CA GLU A 121 -10.87 1.25 -10.12
C GLU A 121 -11.17 0.94 -8.65
N LYS A 122 -12.27 0.24 -8.41
CA LYS A 122 -12.66 -0.17 -7.07
C LYS A 122 -11.84 -1.37 -6.64
N LEU A 123 -11.42 -1.40 -5.37
CA LEU A 123 -10.71 -2.55 -4.81
C LEU A 123 -11.50 -3.86 -4.98
N GLN A 124 -12.83 -3.85 -4.86
CA GLN A 124 -13.67 -5.02 -5.11
C GLN A 124 -13.46 -5.61 -6.50
N GLN A 125 -13.50 -4.77 -7.54
CA GLN A 125 -13.29 -5.22 -8.93
C GLN A 125 -11.87 -5.77 -9.13
N MET A 126 -10.88 -5.15 -8.51
CA MET A 126 -9.49 -5.62 -8.58
C MET A 126 -9.33 -6.97 -7.89
N ILE A 127 -9.97 -7.17 -6.72
CA ILE A 127 -9.96 -8.45 -6.01
C ILE A 127 -10.57 -9.53 -6.89
N GLU A 128 -11.78 -9.31 -7.39
CA GLU A 128 -12.54 -10.32 -8.13
C GLU A 128 -11.93 -10.65 -9.49
N GLN A 129 -11.51 -9.62 -10.25
CA GLN A 129 -11.13 -9.79 -11.66
C GLN A 129 -9.64 -10.05 -11.87
N LYS A 130 -8.78 -9.62 -10.94
CA LYS A 130 -7.33 -9.71 -11.11
C LYS A 130 -6.62 -10.45 -9.98
N ILE A 131 -6.93 -10.14 -8.71
CA ILE A 131 -6.15 -10.65 -7.58
C ILE A 131 -6.51 -12.10 -7.26
N VAL A 132 -7.80 -12.40 -7.05
CA VAL A 132 -8.24 -13.76 -6.71
C VAL A 132 -7.91 -14.77 -7.82
N PRO A 133 -8.15 -14.48 -9.11
CA PRO A 133 -7.75 -15.40 -10.18
C PRO A 133 -6.26 -15.70 -10.19
N GLN A 134 -5.42 -14.68 -9.96
CA GLN A 134 -3.97 -14.87 -9.90
C GLN A 134 -3.52 -15.67 -8.68
N LEU A 135 -4.13 -15.46 -7.51
CA LEU A 135 -3.85 -16.25 -6.31
C LEU A 135 -4.21 -17.73 -6.52
N LEU A 136 -5.37 -18.01 -7.09
CA LEU A 136 -5.85 -19.37 -7.34
C LEU A 136 -4.97 -20.08 -8.38
N ASP A 137 -4.53 -19.40 -9.43
CA ASP A 137 -3.63 -19.97 -10.46
C ASP A 137 -2.27 -20.38 -9.87
N GLN A 138 -1.80 -19.66 -8.86
CA GLN A 138 -0.50 -19.91 -8.23
C GLN A 138 -0.52 -21.04 -7.19
N MET A 139 -1.67 -21.29 -6.57
CA MET A 139 -1.71 -22.16 -5.39
C MET A 139 -1.60 -23.65 -5.70
N HIS A 140 -1.65 -24.11 -6.96
CA HIS A 140 -1.60 -25.54 -7.33
C HIS A 140 -2.40 -26.47 -6.38
N THR A 141 -3.39 -25.93 -5.65
CA THR A 141 -4.11 -26.65 -4.64
C THR A 141 -5.22 -27.47 -5.28
N THR A 142 -5.28 -28.72 -4.90
CA THR A 142 -6.52 -29.51 -5.02
C THR A 142 -7.63 -28.75 -4.30
N PRO A 143 -8.82 -28.58 -4.90
CA PRO A 143 -9.97 -27.99 -4.22
C PRO A 143 -10.12 -28.65 -2.84
N PRO A 144 -10.46 -27.90 -1.79
CA PRO A 144 -10.66 -28.46 -0.47
C PRO A 144 -11.75 -29.54 -0.54
N ILE A 145 -11.53 -30.65 0.13
CA ILE A 145 -12.46 -31.79 0.18
C ILE A 145 -13.75 -31.38 0.91
N ASP A 146 -13.67 -30.37 1.76
CA ASP A 146 -14.78 -29.82 2.55
C ASP A 146 -15.24 -28.48 1.98
N LEU A 147 -16.52 -28.39 1.61
CA LEU A 147 -17.17 -27.18 1.12
C LEU A 147 -17.17 -26.03 2.15
N ASN A 148 -16.92 -26.30 3.43
CA ASN A 148 -16.87 -25.31 4.50
C ASN A 148 -15.46 -24.74 4.74
N THR A 149 -14.44 -25.36 4.16
CA THR A 149 -13.06 -24.91 4.29
C THR A 149 -12.71 -23.98 3.12
N PRO A 150 -12.24 -22.74 3.39
CA PRO A 150 -11.85 -21.84 2.31
C PRO A 150 -10.58 -22.33 1.61
N VAL A 151 -10.50 -22.09 0.30
CA VAL A 151 -9.27 -22.29 -0.48
C VAL A 151 -8.18 -21.33 0.01
N LEU A 152 -8.56 -20.08 0.26
CA LEU A 152 -7.70 -19.04 0.83
C LEU A 152 -8.54 -17.99 1.56
N THR A 153 -7.86 -17.19 2.37
CA THR A 153 -8.47 -16.07 3.10
C THR A 153 -7.79 -14.77 2.73
N ILE A 154 -8.58 -13.76 2.37
CA ILE A 154 -8.08 -12.42 2.10
C ILE A 154 -8.44 -11.47 3.23
N VAL A 155 -7.49 -10.64 3.63
CA VAL A 155 -7.62 -9.66 4.70
C VAL A 155 -7.40 -8.27 4.11
N PHE A 156 -8.37 -7.37 4.26
CA PHE A 156 -8.30 -6.02 3.74
C PHE A 156 -9.04 -5.01 4.61
N ASP A 157 -8.76 -3.72 4.40
CA ASP A 157 -9.45 -2.64 5.10
C ASP A 157 -10.83 -2.37 4.49
N ARG A 158 -11.56 -1.47 5.09
CA ARG A 158 -12.93 -1.04 4.73
C ARG A 158 -13.11 -0.58 3.28
N GLU A 159 -12.05 -0.44 2.48
CA GLU A 159 -12.17 0.04 1.09
C GLU A 159 -13.03 -0.91 0.23
N ALA A 160 -12.87 -2.23 0.39
CA ALA A 160 -13.67 -3.23 -0.35
C ALA A 160 -14.92 -3.72 0.41
N TYR A 161 -15.36 -3.04 1.45
CA TYR A 161 -16.48 -3.47 2.28
C TYR A 161 -17.80 -3.53 1.50
N SER A 162 -18.35 -4.73 1.36
CA SER A 162 -19.71 -5.03 0.88
C SER A 162 -20.05 -6.46 1.27
N PRO A 163 -21.06 -6.70 2.14
CA PRO A 163 -21.46 -8.05 2.51
C PRO A 163 -21.86 -8.93 1.33
N SER A 164 -22.59 -8.39 0.37
CA SER A 164 -22.96 -9.12 -0.85
C SER A 164 -21.72 -9.56 -1.65
N PHE A 165 -20.69 -8.74 -1.72
CA PHE A 165 -19.41 -9.08 -2.36
C PHE A 165 -18.68 -10.21 -1.60
N PHE A 166 -18.74 -10.23 -0.27
CA PHE A 166 -18.14 -11.32 0.52
C PHE A 166 -18.81 -12.65 0.25
N GLY A 167 -20.16 -12.62 0.13
CA GLY A 167 -20.94 -13.80 -0.28
C GLY A 167 -20.58 -14.30 -1.68
N GLN A 168 -20.41 -13.40 -2.64
CA GLN A 168 -19.98 -13.74 -4.01
C GLN A 168 -18.58 -14.39 -4.03
N LEU A 169 -17.62 -13.86 -3.30
CA LEU A 169 -16.28 -14.44 -3.20
C LEU A 169 -16.31 -15.87 -2.62
N TRP A 170 -17.15 -16.07 -1.61
CA TRP A 170 -17.33 -17.39 -1.04
C TRP A 170 -17.99 -18.36 -2.03
N GLN A 171 -19.10 -17.96 -2.64
CA GLN A 171 -19.87 -18.81 -3.54
C GLN A 171 -19.12 -19.17 -4.82
N ASN A 172 -18.43 -18.20 -5.41
CA ASN A 172 -17.76 -18.38 -6.69
C ASN A 172 -16.38 -19.02 -6.57
N HIS A 173 -15.68 -18.78 -5.46
CA HIS A 173 -14.24 -19.10 -5.35
C HIS A 173 -13.86 -19.79 -4.04
N GLN A 174 -14.77 -20.00 -3.10
CA GLN A 174 -14.48 -20.45 -1.73
C GLN A 174 -13.38 -19.60 -1.05
N VAL A 175 -13.38 -18.30 -1.33
CA VAL A 175 -12.45 -17.34 -0.75
C VAL A 175 -13.10 -16.70 0.48
N ALA A 176 -12.47 -16.90 1.64
CA ALA A 176 -12.89 -16.26 2.88
C ALA A 176 -12.37 -14.82 2.98
N VAL A 177 -13.10 -14.00 3.73
CA VAL A 177 -12.78 -12.58 3.93
C VAL A 177 -12.64 -12.27 5.41
N ILE A 178 -11.67 -11.45 5.78
CA ILE A 178 -11.58 -10.79 7.09
C ILE A 178 -11.44 -9.28 6.85
N THR A 179 -12.32 -8.47 7.45
CA THR A 179 -12.30 -7.01 7.30
C THR A 179 -12.96 -6.30 8.48
N TYR A 180 -12.71 -4.99 8.63
CA TYR A 180 -13.44 -4.18 9.61
C TYR A 180 -14.88 -3.89 9.16
N ARG A 181 -15.83 -4.00 10.09
CA ARG A 181 -17.22 -3.63 9.85
C ARG A 181 -17.40 -2.13 9.71
N LYS A 182 -18.21 -1.70 8.74
CA LYS A 182 -18.69 -0.32 8.61
C LYS A 182 -20.04 -0.14 9.34
N ASN A 183 -20.33 1.10 9.73
CA ASN A 183 -21.63 1.52 10.25
C ASN A 183 -22.11 0.72 11.47
N VAL A 184 -21.20 0.43 12.40
CA VAL A 184 -21.56 -0.21 13.68
C VAL A 184 -22.41 0.75 14.49
N LYS A 185 -23.67 0.38 14.79
CA LYS A 185 -24.60 1.26 15.50
C LYS A 185 -24.73 0.93 16.99
N ASN A 186 -24.55 -0.34 17.36
CA ASN A 186 -24.81 -0.84 18.71
C ASN A 186 -23.52 -1.22 19.42
N GLN A 187 -23.46 -0.99 20.70
CA GLN A 187 -22.41 -1.56 21.58
C GLN A 187 -22.91 -2.87 22.17
N TRP A 188 -21.99 -3.82 22.36
CA TRP A 188 -22.26 -5.06 23.11
C TRP A 188 -21.97 -4.82 24.59
N LEU A 189 -22.62 -5.63 25.44
CA LEU A 189 -22.39 -5.55 26.87
C LEU A 189 -20.94 -5.94 27.20
N GLN A 190 -20.35 -5.32 28.21
CA GLN A 190 -18.98 -5.66 28.64
C GLN A 190 -18.88 -7.11 29.13
N SER A 191 -19.95 -7.64 29.71
CA SER A 191 -20.05 -9.04 30.10
C SER A 191 -19.97 -10.06 28.95
N ASP A 192 -20.20 -9.64 27.71
CA ASP A 192 -20.11 -10.53 26.53
C ASP A 192 -18.64 -10.81 26.15
N PHE A 193 -17.69 -10.03 26.68
CA PHE A 193 -16.30 -10.11 26.33
C PHE A 193 -15.51 -11.00 27.29
N SER A 194 -14.64 -11.84 26.72
CA SER A 194 -13.69 -12.67 27.45
C SER A 194 -12.25 -12.31 27.08
N GLU A 195 -11.35 -12.47 28.03
CA GLU A 195 -9.92 -12.27 27.78
C GLU A 195 -9.33 -13.41 26.97
N SER A 196 -8.53 -13.07 25.98
CA SER A 196 -7.79 -13.98 25.12
C SER A 196 -6.34 -13.52 25.02
N THR A 197 -5.41 -14.41 25.33
CA THR A 197 -3.99 -14.14 25.20
C THR A 197 -3.49 -14.65 23.83
N MET A 198 -2.74 -13.79 23.14
CA MET A 198 -2.16 -14.11 21.84
C MET A 198 -0.81 -13.42 21.68
N GLU A 199 0.04 -14.00 20.83
CA GLU A 199 1.32 -13.41 20.48
C GLU A 199 1.17 -12.50 19.27
N ILE A 200 1.42 -11.21 19.44
CA ILE A 200 1.42 -10.21 18.35
C ILE A 200 2.85 -9.67 18.20
N GLU A 201 3.47 -9.91 17.05
CA GLU A 201 4.85 -9.49 16.76
C GLU A 201 5.90 -9.97 17.80
N GLY A 202 5.72 -11.17 18.35
CA GLY A 202 6.62 -11.72 19.37
C GLY A 202 6.39 -11.19 20.79
N VAL A 203 5.28 -10.45 21.01
CA VAL A 203 4.86 -9.93 22.31
C VAL A 203 3.54 -10.58 22.71
N GLU A 204 3.55 -11.27 23.84
CA GLU A 204 2.34 -11.80 24.44
C GLU A 204 1.41 -10.64 24.86
N THR A 205 0.19 -10.62 24.30
CA THR A 205 -0.78 -9.55 24.48
C THR A 205 -2.14 -10.13 24.84
N THR A 206 -2.70 -9.68 25.95
CA THR A 206 -4.07 -10.03 26.35
C THR A 206 -5.06 -9.00 25.81
N ILE A 207 -6.08 -9.46 25.11
CA ILE A 207 -7.14 -8.64 24.55
C ILE A 207 -8.52 -9.20 24.89
N SER A 208 -9.49 -8.32 25.10
CA SER A 208 -10.88 -8.72 25.36
C SER A 208 -11.63 -8.84 24.05
N LEU A 209 -12.18 -10.03 23.76
CA LEU A 209 -12.90 -10.37 22.54
C LEU A 209 -14.29 -10.91 22.83
N ALA A 210 -15.22 -10.65 21.92
CA ALA A 210 -16.55 -11.25 21.89
C ALA A 210 -16.92 -11.60 20.46
N GLU A 211 -17.79 -12.61 20.27
CA GLU A 211 -18.25 -13.07 18.96
C GLU A 211 -19.76 -13.24 18.94
N LYS A 212 -20.37 -12.87 17.80
CA LYS A 212 -21.78 -13.16 17.49
C LYS A 212 -21.92 -13.52 16.01
N ALA A 213 -22.75 -14.53 15.74
CA ALA A 213 -23.19 -14.79 14.38
C ALA A 213 -24.18 -13.70 13.96
N ILE A 214 -24.05 -13.20 12.75
CA ILE A 214 -24.90 -12.15 12.18
C ILE A 214 -25.20 -12.46 10.71
N GLU A 215 -26.24 -11.83 10.21
CA GLU A 215 -26.55 -11.85 8.78
C GLU A 215 -26.58 -10.41 8.25
N LEU A 216 -25.91 -10.15 7.14
CA LEU A 216 -25.92 -8.85 6.45
C LEU A 216 -26.14 -9.09 4.95
N ASP A 217 -27.14 -8.43 4.38
CA ASP A 217 -27.49 -8.55 2.95
C ASP A 217 -27.72 -10.01 2.51
N GLY A 218 -28.28 -10.86 3.40
CA GLY A 218 -28.50 -12.29 3.15
C GLY A 218 -27.25 -13.16 3.23
N VAL A 219 -26.13 -12.62 3.69
CA VAL A 219 -24.86 -13.34 3.85
C VAL A 219 -24.61 -13.64 5.32
N PRO A 220 -24.45 -14.94 5.70
CA PRO A 220 -24.09 -15.31 7.05
C PRO A 220 -22.62 -14.94 7.33
N LEU A 221 -22.39 -14.24 8.43
CA LEU A 221 -21.09 -13.71 8.83
C LEU A 221 -20.87 -13.94 10.32
N ARG A 222 -19.62 -14.01 10.71
CA ARG A 222 -19.19 -13.94 12.10
C ARG A 222 -18.70 -12.52 12.37
N GLU A 223 -19.24 -11.89 13.41
CA GLU A 223 -18.77 -10.60 13.91
C GLU A 223 -17.96 -10.80 15.19
N ILE A 224 -16.69 -10.42 15.14
CA ILE A 224 -15.79 -10.43 16.28
C ILE A 224 -15.56 -8.99 16.72
N ARG A 225 -15.71 -8.69 18.01
CA ARG A 225 -15.40 -7.37 18.56
C ARG A 225 -14.26 -7.44 19.56
N ARG A 226 -13.36 -6.48 19.45
CA ARG A 226 -12.35 -6.17 20.45
C ARG A 226 -12.84 -5.01 21.32
N LEU A 227 -12.81 -5.19 22.64
CA LEU A 227 -13.02 -4.13 23.61
C LEU A 227 -11.67 -3.60 24.09
N THR A 228 -11.50 -2.28 24.04
CA THR A 228 -10.32 -1.59 24.58
C THR A 228 -10.59 -1.07 25.98
N SER A 229 -9.54 -0.76 26.75
CA SER A 229 -9.64 -0.26 28.14
C SER A 229 -10.47 1.03 28.28
N ASN A 230 -10.56 1.83 27.22
CA ASN A 230 -11.38 3.04 27.17
C ASN A 230 -12.83 2.78 26.72
N GLY A 231 -13.27 1.51 26.63
CA GLY A 231 -14.63 1.15 26.26
C GLY A 231 -14.93 1.17 24.75
N HIS A 232 -13.94 1.46 23.90
CA HIS A 232 -14.15 1.45 22.45
C HIS A 232 -14.21 0.02 21.92
N GLN A 233 -15.21 -0.26 21.06
CA GLN A 233 -15.40 -1.55 20.43
C GLN A 233 -15.02 -1.48 18.95
N THR A 234 -14.04 -2.30 18.54
CA THR A 234 -13.64 -2.45 17.14
C THR A 234 -14.25 -3.74 16.59
N SER A 235 -15.09 -3.63 15.56
CA SER A 235 -15.79 -4.77 14.96
C SER A 235 -15.07 -5.26 13.72
N ILE A 236 -14.87 -6.58 13.66
CA ILE A 236 -14.28 -7.35 12.54
C ILE A 236 -15.36 -8.28 12.01
N LEU A 237 -15.45 -8.42 10.71
CA LEU A 237 -16.32 -9.40 10.03
C LEU A 237 -15.49 -10.46 9.33
N THR A 238 -16.01 -11.70 9.32
CA THR A 238 -15.41 -12.77 8.53
C THR A 238 -16.47 -13.72 7.99
N THR A 239 -16.22 -14.26 6.79
CA THR A 239 -16.92 -15.41 6.23
C THR A 239 -16.25 -16.74 6.61
N HIS A 240 -15.03 -16.70 7.21
CA HIS A 240 -14.32 -17.90 7.57
C HIS A 240 -14.91 -18.56 8.82
N GLN A 241 -15.45 -19.78 8.69
CA GLN A 241 -16.12 -20.48 9.80
C GLN A 241 -15.17 -21.26 10.70
N GLY A 242 -14.04 -21.77 10.20
CA GLY A 242 -13.15 -22.67 10.91
C GLY A 242 -12.10 -22.00 11.83
N LEU A 243 -11.89 -20.67 11.73
CA LEU A 243 -10.93 -19.96 12.57
C LEU A 243 -11.48 -19.71 13.98
N THR A 244 -10.61 -19.79 14.99
CA THR A 244 -10.94 -19.32 16.33
C THR A 244 -11.10 -17.80 16.36
N ILE A 245 -11.80 -17.29 17.38
CA ILE A 245 -11.98 -15.83 17.60
C ILE A 245 -10.63 -15.10 17.68
N SER A 246 -9.66 -15.71 18.36
CA SER A 246 -8.31 -15.17 18.54
C SER A 246 -7.53 -15.15 17.21
N GLN A 247 -7.68 -16.16 16.37
CA GLN A 247 -7.03 -16.18 15.05
C GLN A 247 -7.58 -15.09 14.12
N VAL A 248 -8.90 -14.90 14.07
CA VAL A 248 -9.51 -13.83 13.25
C VAL A 248 -9.01 -12.46 13.71
N ALA A 249 -8.98 -12.23 15.02
CA ALA A 249 -8.47 -10.99 15.59
C ALA A 249 -6.97 -10.80 15.28
N LEU A 250 -6.15 -11.85 15.43
CA LEU A 250 -4.73 -11.84 15.14
C LEU A 250 -4.47 -11.47 13.68
N TYR A 251 -5.12 -12.14 12.72
CA TYR A 251 -4.94 -11.84 11.31
C TYR A 251 -5.36 -10.42 10.96
N MET A 252 -6.45 -9.92 11.50
CA MET A 252 -6.87 -8.53 11.24
C MET A 252 -5.89 -7.52 11.82
N PHE A 253 -5.35 -7.75 13.01
CA PHE A 253 -4.39 -6.83 13.63
C PHE A 253 -3.00 -6.95 12.99
N SER A 254 -2.59 -8.14 12.54
CA SER A 254 -1.33 -8.35 11.81
C SER A 254 -1.29 -7.67 10.44
N ARG A 255 -2.43 -7.15 9.95
CA ARG A 255 -2.47 -6.28 8.76
C ARG A 255 -1.54 -5.05 8.88
N TRP A 256 -1.23 -4.63 10.11
CA TRP A 256 -0.23 -3.59 10.35
C TRP A 256 1.16 -3.92 9.75
N SER A 257 1.51 -5.18 9.59
CA SER A 257 2.76 -5.60 8.93
C SER A 257 2.86 -5.02 7.51
N GLN A 258 1.73 -4.95 6.79
CA GLN A 258 1.64 -4.34 5.47
C GLN A 258 1.80 -2.80 5.53
N GLU A 259 1.27 -2.13 6.54
CA GLU A 259 1.49 -0.69 6.75
C GLU A 259 2.96 -0.38 7.04
N ASN A 260 3.64 -1.24 7.82
CA ASN A 260 5.08 -1.16 8.06
C ASN A 260 5.88 -1.38 6.78
N PHE A 261 5.48 -2.34 5.94
CA PHE A 261 6.05 -2.53 4.61
C PHE A 261 5.97 -1.25 3.77
N PHE A 262 4.80 -0.63 3.63
CA PHE A 262 4.67 0.63 2.86
C PHE A 262 5.50 1.77 3.44
N ARG A 263 5.54 1.90 4.78
CA ARG A 263 6.36 2.90 5.45
C ARG A 263 7.84 2.71 5.12
N TYR A 264 8.33 1.49 5.22
CA TYR A 264 9.71 1.14 4.91
C TYR A 264 10.06 1.39 3.44
N MET A 265 9.19 0.95 2.53
CA MET A 265 9.37 1.12 1.09
C MET A 265 9.43 2.61 0.69
N ARG A 266 8.65 3.46 1.34
CA ARG A 266 8.73 4.92 1.11
C ARG A 266 10.04 5.50 1.60
N GLN A 267 10.46 5.15 2.80
CA GLN A 267 11.65 5.73 3.43
C GLN A 267 12.93 5.28 2.72
N ASP A 268 13.06 4.01 2.45
CA ASP A 268 14.31 3.40 2.02
C ASP A 268 14.42 3.19 0.50
N TYR A 269 13.30 3.05 -0.22
CA TYR A 269 13.28 2.71 -1.65
C TYR A 269 12.64 3.78 -2.56
N ASP A 270 12.28 4.97 -2.05
CA ASP A 270 11.56 5.99 -2.84
C ASP A 270 10.33 5.42 -3.56
N PHE A 271 9.53 4.67 -2.84
CA PHE A 271 8.43 3.90 -3.41
C PHE A 271 7.36 4.79 -4.07
N ASP A 272 7.06 5.95 -3.47
CA ASP A 272 6.05 6.89 -3.96
C ASP A 272 6.51 7.67 -5.21
N LYS A 273 7.79 7.62 -5.56
CA LYS A 273 8.31 8.43 -6.65
C LYS A 273 8.01 7.82 -8.01
N ILE A 274 7.19 8.49 -8.78
CA ILE A 274 6.92 8.17 -10.18
C ILE A 274 7.97 8.87 -11.05
N ALA A 275 8.95 8.12 -11.54
CA ALA A 275 9.94 8.61 -12.51
C ALA A 275 9.59 8.06 -13.91
N GLN A 276 8.38 8.36 -14.38
CA GLN A 276 7.86 7.91 -15.66
C GLN A 276 7.34 9.13 -16.45
N TYR A 277 7.74 9.21 -17.71
CA TYR A 277 7.40 10.34 -18.59
C TYR A 277 6.66 9.90 -19.87
N THR A 278 6.72 8.62 -20.21
CA THR A 278 6.02 8.07 -21.37
C THR A 278 4.55 7.88 -21.03
N THR A 279 3.67 8.27 -21.93
CA THR A 279 2.22 8.17 -21.77
C THR A 279 1.65 7.31 -22.90
N ASP A 280 0.67 6.49 -22.55
CA ASP A 280 -0.12 5.70 -23.50
C ASP A 280 -1.52 6.30 -23.59
N GLN A 281 -2.23 6.04 -24.68
CA GLN A 281 -3.64 6.39 -24.78
C GLN A 281 -4.45 5.53 -23.81
N ILE A 282 -5.53 6.09 -23.30
CA ILE A 282 -6.50 5.35 -22.49
C ILE A 282 -7.50 4.70 -23.43
N ASP A 283 -7.91 3.48 -23.10
CA ASP A 283 -8.97 2.78 -23.80
C ASP A 283 -10.27 3.62 -23.78
N ASN A 284 -10.98 3.62 -24.90
CA ASN A 284 -12.20 4.44 -25.07
C ASN A 284 -13.29 4.08 -24.05
N ASP A 285 -13.37 2.82 -23.64
CA ASP A 285 -14.30 2.32 -22.62
C ASP A 285 -14.00 2.79 -21.20
N PHE A 286 -12.87 3.47 -21.00
CA PHE A 286 -12.45 3.89 -19.66
C PHE A 286 -13.41 4.92 -19.07
N VAL A 287 -13.83 4.69 -17.82
CA VAL A 287 -14.80 5.51 -17.12
C VAL A 287 -14.10 6.53 -16.23
N VAL A 288 -14.32 7.80 -16.50
CA VAL A 288 -13.78 8.93 -15.74
C VAL A 288 -14.87 9.71 -14.98
N VAL A 289 -14.45 10.49 -14.00
CA VAL A 289 -15.36 11.43 -13.36
C VAL A 289 -15.73 12.51 -14.37
N ASN A 290 -17.03 12.71 -14.58
CA ASN A 290 -17.55 13.67 -15.54
C ASN A 290 -17.13 15.11 -15.18
N PRO A 291 -16.39 15.83 -16.03
CA PRO A 291 -15.99 17.19 -15.78
C PRO A 291 -17.19 18.15 -15.64
N ALA A 292 -18.29 17.88 -16.36
CA ALA A 292 -19.51 18.68 -16.26
C ALA A 292 -20.15 18.53 -14.87
N HIS A 293 -20.16 17.32 -14.30
CA HIS A 293 -20.62 17.05 -12.95
C HIS A 293 -19.74 17.77 -11.90
N ASN A 294 -18.43 17.76 -12.08
CA ASN A 294 -17.51 18.49 -11.20
C ASN A 294 -17.72 20.00 -11.27
N LYS A 295 -17.98 20.54 -12.49
CA LYS A 295 -18.29 21.97 -12.68
C LYS A 295 -19.57 22.35 -11.95
N ALA A 296 -20.61 21.52 -12.07
CA ALA A 296 -21.88 21.73 -11.35
C ALA A 296 -21.70 21.67 -9.83
N ASN A 297 -20.94 20.69 -9.32
CA ASN A 297 -20.60 20.62 -7.89
C ASN A 297 -19.83 21.84 -7.38
N TYR A 298 -18.89 22.35 -8.17
CA TYR A 298 -18.14 23.56 -7.80
C TYR A 298 -19.03 24.79 -7.74
N GLN A 299 -19.95 24.95 -8.69
CA GLN A 299 -20.94 26.04 -8.68
C GLN A 299 -21.85 25.91 -7.46
N LEU A 300 -22.33 24.71 -7.16
CA LEU A 300 -23.15 24.43 -5.99
C LEU A 300 -22.41 24.75 -4.67
N LYS A 301 -21.14 24.41 -4.57
CA LYS A 301 -20.32 24.77 -3.42
C LYS A 301 -20.21 26.29 -3.26
N LYS A 302 -19.95 27.00 -4.34
CA LYS A 302 -19.87 28.50 -4.32
C LYS A 302 -21.16 29.17 -3.88
N ILE A 303 -22.31 28.69 -4.38
CA ILE A 303 -23.58 29.28 -3.97
C ILE A 303 -23.87 29.01 -2.49
N ARG A 304 -23.60 27.80 -1.99
CA ARG A 304 -23.74 27.45 -0.56
C ARG A 304 -22.85 28.30 0.35
N GLU A 305 -21.61 28.54 -0.06
CA GLU A 305 -20.72 29.46 0.66
C GLU A 305 -21.24 30.88 0.70
N ARG A 306 -21.87 31.35 -0.38
CA ARG A 306 -22.52 32.70 -0.43
C ARG A 306 -23.72 32.75 0.52
N ILE A 307 -24.61 31.76 0.45
CA ILE A 307 -25.76 31.62 1.34
C ILE A 307 -25.33 31.63 2.82
N ALA A 308 -24.32 30.83 3.16
CA ALA A 308 -23.80 30.76 4.52
C ALA A 308 -23.27 32.11 5.02
N ARG A 309 -22.52 32.84 4.17
CA ARG A 309 -22.03 34.18 4.52
C ARG A 309 -23.16 35.17 4.69
N ARG A 310 -24.23 35.13 3.84
CA ARG A 310 -25.39 36.00 3.94
C ARG A 310 -26.23 35.70 5.18
N LYS A 311 -26.42 34.41 5.51
CA LYS A 311 -27.08 33.98 6.76
C LYS A 311 -26.32 34.47 8.00
N ALA A 312 -25.01 34.32 8.02
CA ALA A 312 -24.17 34.82 9.11
C ALA A 312 -24.31 36.36 9.27
N LYS A 313 -24.26 37.10 8.15
CA LYS A 313 -24.43 38.57 8.17
C LYS A 313 -25.82 39.01 8.65
N LEU A 314 -26.86 38.25 8.24
CA LEU A 314 -28.23 38.54 8.71
C LEU A 314 -28.34 38.30 10.20
N TYR A 315 -27.71 37.19 10.71
CA TYR A 315 -27.69 36.85 12.12
C TYR A 315 -27.01 37.96 12.97
N THR A 316 -25.81 38.41 12.53
CA THR A 316 -25.10 39.52 13.20
C THR A 316 -25.95 40.78 13.27
N LEU A 317 -26.64 41.17 12.16
CA LEU A 317 -27.54 42.34 12.14
C LEU A 317 -28.77 42.15 13.04
N MET A 318 -29.21 40.93 13.30
CA MET A 318 -30.31 40.64 14.23
C MET A 318 -29.85 40.73 15.68
N GLU A 319 -28.64 40.24 16.00
CA GLU A 319 -28.05 40.35 17.35
C GLU A 319 -27.76 41.83 17.75
N GLU A 320 -27.19 42.58 16.78
CA GLU A 320 -26.96 44.03 17.02
C GLU A 320 -28.25 44.76 17.32
N ASN A 321 -29.39 44.34 16.77
CA ASN A 321 -30.69 44.93 17.03
C ASN A 321 -31.26 44.58 18.42
N VAL A 322 -30.96 43.39 18.93
CA VAL A 322 -31.41 42.94 20.28
C VAL A 322 -30.65 43.65 21.41
N ASN A 323 -29.38 43.98 21.15
CA ASN A 323 -28.50 44.58 22.14
C ASN A 323 -28.53 46.14 22.11
N SER A 324 -29.21 46.76 21.15
CA SER A 324 -29.36 48.20 21.14
C SER A 324 -30.78 48.59 21.54
N ASP A 325 -30.92 49.30 22.64
CA ASP A 325 -32.17 49.94 23.12
C ASP A 325 -32.66 51.12 22.24
N LEU A 326 -32.08 51.26 21.05
CA LEU A 326 -32.39 52.32 20.08
C LEU A 326 -33.40 51.82 19.05
N ASP A 327 -34.44 52.59 18.85
CA ASP A 327 -35.43 52.41 17.76
C ASP A 327 -34.80 51.96 16.46
N GLN A 328 -35.32 50.86 15.90
CA GLN A 328 -34.84 50.28 14.64
C GLN A 328 -34.78 51.36 13.56
N THR A 329 -33.58 51.77 13.16
CA THR A 329 -33.45 52.79 12.11
C THR A 329 -33.98 52.22 10.79
N PRO A 330 -34.81 52.98 10.03
CA PRO A 330 -35.34 52.53 8.74
C PRO A 330 -34.28 52.00 7.77
N LYS A 331 -33.04 52.42 7.95
CA LYS A 331 -31.89 51.98 7.16
C LYS A 331 -31.45 50.52 7.49
N MET A 332 -31.53 50.10 8.76
CA MET A 332 -31.21 48.71 9.17
C MET A 332 -32.30 47.76 8.72
N LEU A 333 -33.57 48.11 8.81
CA LEU A 333 -34.68 47.31 8.33
C LEU A 333 -34.59 47.08 6.80
N ARG A 334 -34.27 48.10 6.04
CA ARG A 334 -34.06 47.99 4.59
C ARG A 334 -32.91 47.05 4.27
N LYS A 335 -31.80 47.12 4.99
CA LYS A 335 -30.63 46.24 4.81
C LYS A 335 -30.93 44.77 5.15
N GLN A 336 -31.71 44.53 6.20
CA GLN A 336 -32.16 43.17 6.53
C GLN A 336 -33.12 42.64 5.46
N GLN A 337 -34.05 43.45 5.01
CA GLN A 337 -34.99 43.08 3.94
C GLN A 337 -34.23 42.72 2.63
N GLN A 338 -33.27 43.56 2.24
CA GLN A 338 -32.44 43.30 1.06
C GLN A 338 -31.67 41.98 1.17
N ILE A 339 -31.07 41.68 2.34
CA ILE A 339 -30.34 40.41 2.54
C ILE A 339 -31.29 39.20 2.50
N LYS A 340 -32.53 39.33 3.03
CA LYS A 340 -33.53 38.27 2.94
C LYS A 340 -33.96 38.00 1.48
N GLU A 341 -34.16 39.01 0.68
CA GLU A 341 -34.49 38.89 -0.75
C GLU A 341 -33.35 38.25 -1.53
N GLU A 342 -32.09 38.65 -1.26
CA GLU A 342 -30.90 38.02 -1.82
C GLU A 342 -30.80 36.54 -1.44
N LEU A 343 -31.10 36.18 -0.18
CA LEU A 343 -31.11 34.82 0.27
C LEU A 343 -32.13 33.93 -0.46
N VAL A 344 -33.38 34.41 -0.60
CA VAL A 344 -34.43 33.73 -1.36
C VAL A 344 -33.98 33.45 -2.78
N SER A 345 -33.43 34.45 -3.46
CA SER A 345 -32.91 34.32 -4.83
C SER A 345 -31.79 33.32 -4.92
N GLN A 346 -30.84 33.33 -3.97
CA GLN A 346 -29.70 32.38 -3.92
C GLN A 346 -30.14 30.95 -3.59
N GLU A 347 -31.12 30.75 -2.72
CA GLU A 347 -31.70 29.46 -2.41
C GLU A 347 -32.47 28.85 -3.58
N GLN A 348 -33.19 29.66 -4.36
CA GLN A 348 -33.78 29.23 -5.61
C GLN A 348 -32.74 28.83 -6.64
N GLN A 349 -31.64 29.58 -6.75
CA GLN A 349 -30.51 29.25 -7.61
C GLN A 349 -29.79 27.97 -7.18
N GLU A 350 -29.66 27.72 -5.87
CA GLU A 350 -29.17 26.46 -5.34
C GLU A 350 -30.06 25.28 -5.76
N GLY A 351 -31.38 25.40 -5.64
CA GLY A 351 -32.35 24.40 -6.10
C GLY A 351 -32.17 24.02 -7.56
N GLN A 352 -32.09 25.05 -8.45
CA GLN A 352 -31.86 24.83 -9.88
C GLN A 352 -30.53 24.10 -10.16
N LEU A 353 -29.45 24.46 -9.46
CA LEU A 353 -28.14 23.81 -9.60
C LEU A 353 -28.16 22.35 -9.09
N ILE A 354 -28.90 22.06 -8.03
CA ILE A 354 -29.11 20.72 -7.55
C ILE A 354 -29.79 19.85 -8.62
N ASP A 355 -30.83 20.36 -9.24
CA ASP A 355 -31.58 19.60 -10.26
C ASP A 355 -30.79 19.45 -11.56
N GLN A 356 -30.04 20.46 -11.97
CA GLN A 356 -29.08 20.34 -13.08
C GLN A 356 -28.02 19.27 -12.79
N ARG A 357 -27.43 19.28 -11.58
CA ARG A 357 -26.44 18.27 -11.20
C ARG A 357 -27.00 16.85 -11.19
N LYS A 358 -28.24 16.65 -10.74
CA LYS A 358 -28.89 15.33 -10.73
C LYS A 358 -29.03 14.72 -12.13
N LYS A 359 -29.20 15.57 -13.16
CA LYS A 359 -29.31 15.17 -14.56
C LYS A 359 -27.96 14.79 -15.19
N ILE A 360 -26.86 15.20 -14.58
CA ILE A 360 -25.50 14.93 -15.10
C ILE A 360 -24.96 13.67 -14.44
N PRO A 361 -24.65 12.60 -15.19
CA PRO A 361 -24.06 11.41 -14.63
C PRO A 361 -22.71 11.74 -13.99
N HIS A 362 -22.46 11.18 -12.79
CA HIS A 362 -21.22 11.41 -12.05
C HIS A 362 -19.99 10.86 -12.79
N ARG A 363 -20.18 9.78 -13.54
CA ARG A 363 -19.15 9.12 -14.33
C ARG A 363 -19.60 8.99 -15.77
N VAL A 364 -18.65 9.07 -16.69
CA VAL A 364 -18.86 9.00 -18.14
C VAL A 364 -17.70 8.24 -18.78
N LYS A 365 -17.96 7.50 -19.87
CA LYS A 365 -16.90 6.90 -20.65
C LYS A 365 -16.10 7.99 -21.38
N VAL A 366 -14.81 7.71 -21.63
CA VAL A 366 -13.94 8.65 -22.33
C VAL A 366 -14.44 8.90 -23.76
N GLU A 367 -14.97 7.88 -24.43
CA GLU A 367 -15.57 8.00 -25.78
C GLU A 367 -16.75 9.00 -25.84
N ASP A 368 -17.55 9.10 -24.78
CA ASP A 368 -18.72 9.99 -24.71
C ASP A 368 -18.33 11.48 -24.48
N MET A 369 -17.05 11.78 -24.28
CA MET A 369 -16.59 13.13 -23.95
C MET A 369 -16.22 13.99 -25.17
N GLY A 370 -16.31 13.45 -26.39
CA GLY A 370 -16.03 14.17 -27.64
C GLY A 370 -14.56 14.47 -27.93
N GLU A 371 -13.74 14.71 -26.90
CA GLU A 371 -12.27 14.82 -26.98
C GLU A 371 -11.63 13.93 -25.92
N ASN A 372 -10.82 12.98 -26.33
CA ASN A 372 -10.02 12.18 -25.42
C ASN A 372 -8.89 13.05 -24.85
N ARG A 373 -9.12 13.62 -23.65
CA ARG A 373 -8.18 14.47 -22.94
C ARG A 373 -7.36 13.71 -21.89
N TYR A 374 -7.62 12.42 -21.72
CA TYR A 374 -6.95 11.61 -20.73
C TYR A 374 -5.90 10.73 -21.40
N ASN A 375 -4.82 10.54 -20.72
CA ASN A 375 -3.78 9.57 -21.05
C ASN A 375 -3.34 8.90 -19.76
N GLN A 376 -2.77 7.72 -19.88
CA GLN A 376 -2.19 6.99 -18.76
C GLN A 376 -0.67 7.00 -18.85
N LEU A 377 -0.02 6.88 -17.70
CA LEU A 377 1.42 6.66 -17.69
C LEU A 377 1.69 5.22 -18.14
N ASN A 378 2.68 5.05 -19.02
CA ASN A 378 3.19 3.72 -19.33
C ASN A 378 3.70 3.06 -18.04
N GLN A 379 3.06 1.96 -17.66
CA GLN A 379 3.30 1.34 -16.35
C GLN A 379 4.49 0.38 -16.34
N GLU A 380 4.97 -0.05 -17.50
CA GLU A 380 5.98 -1.11 -17.61
C GLU A 380 7.26 -0.79 -16.84
N SER A 381 7.84 0.38 -17.06
CA SER A 381 9.07 0.79 -16.37
C SER A 381 8.90 0.94 -14.86
N LYS A 382 7.71 1.32 -14.41
CA LYS A 382 7.39 1.42 -13.00
C LYS A 382 7.21 0.03 -12.40
N LEU A 383 6.46 -0.82 -13.08
CA LEU A 383 6.22 -2.21 -12.71
C LEU A 383 7.56 -2.95 -12.55
N PHE A 384 8.42 -2.88 -13.56
CA PHE A 384 9.75 -3.47 -13.51
C PHE A 384 10.56 -3.00 -12.28
N ARG A 385 10.61 -1.68 -12.03
CA ARG A 385 11.36 -1.14 -10.89
C ARG A 385 10.78 -1.53 -9.55
N ASN A 386 9.47 -1.58 -9.41
CA ASN A 386 8.82 -2.00 -8.18
C ASN A 386 9.05 -3.49 -7.90
N ILE A 387 9.08 -4.35 -8.93
CA ILE A 387 9.45 -5.76 -8.77
C ILE A 387 10.87 -5.87 -8.19
N ILE A 388 11.84 -5.14 -8.75
CA ILE A 388 13.21 -5.15 -8.22
C ILE A 388 13.24 -4.66 -6.77
N LYS A 389 12.49 -3.61 -6.42
CA LYS A 389 12.39 -3.14 -5.03
C LYS A 389 11.78 -4.19 -4.10
N MET A 390 10.77 -4.92 -4.59
CA MET A 390 10.14 -6.02 -3.87
C MET A 390 11.15 -7.16 -3.60
N ILE A 391 11.92 -7.56 -4.61
CA ILE A 391 13.01 -8.54 -4.45
C ILE A 391 14.03 -8.05 -3.41
N CYS A 392 14.44 -6.79 -3.49
CA CYS A 392 15.39 -6.20 -2.53
C CYS A 392 14.83 -6.18 -1.11
N TYR A 393 13.55 -5.87 -0.94
CA TYR A 393 12.89 -5.89 0.37
C TYR A 393 12.86 -7.32 0.95
N ARG A 394 12.51 -8.33 0.13
CA ARG A 394 12.51 -9.73 0.54
C ARG A 394 13.91 -10.20 0.90
N ALA A 395 14.91 -9.93 0.06
CA ALA A 395 16.30 -10.27 0.32
C ALA A 395 16.83 -9.65 1.62
N GLU A 396 16.53 -8.36 1.85
CA GLU A 396 16.91 -7.66 3.10
C GLU A 396 16.19 -8.24 4.32
N THR A 397 14.92 -8.64 4.18
CA THR A 397 14.17 -9.30 5.26
C THR A 397 14.78 -10.66 5.60
N SER A 398 15.07 -11.48 4.59
CA SER A 398 15.74 -12.78 4.79
C SER A 398 17.12 -12.60 5.45
N PHE A 399 17.88 -11.59 5.02
CA PHE A 399 19.16 -11.26 5.61
C PHE A 399 19.03 -10.84 7.09
N ALA A 400 18.03 -10.01 7.41
CA ALA A 400 17.73 -9.62 8.80
C ALA A 400 17.28 -10.84 9.65
N THR A 401 16.60 -11.82 9.06
CA THR A 401 16.20 -13.06 9.71
C THR A 401 17.41 -13.92 10.05
N LEU A 402 18.39 -14.04 9.16
CA LEU A 402 19.66 -14.75 9.43
C LEU A 402 20.43 -14.15 10.61
N LEU A 403 20.35 -12.82 10.79
CA LEU A 403 20.94 -12.15 11.97
C LEU A 403 20.18 -12.43 13.26
N SER A 404 18.94 -12.93 13.19
CA SER A 404 18.05 -13.07 14.36
C SER A 404 18.47 -14.14 15.34
N SER A 405 19.17 -15.20 14.90
CA SER A 405 19.65 -16.27 15.76
C SER A 405 20.60 -15.76 16.85
N GLU A 406 21.33 -14.69 16.56
CA GLU A 406 22.38 -14.16 17.45
C GLU A 406 22.07 -12.76 18.00
N TYR A 407 21.16 -12.06 17.35
CA TYR A 407 20.81 -10.69 17.70
C TYR A 407 19.33 -10.59 18.08
N LYS A 408 19.03 -10.94 19.35
CA LYS A 408 17.68 -10.92 19.92
C LYS A 408 17.20 -9.48 20.20
N LYS A 409 17.07 -8.67 19.18
CA LYS A 409 16.58 -7.29 19.27
C LYS A 409 15.33 -7.12 18.40
N ALA A 410 14.69 -5.97 18.52
CA ALA A 410 13.53 -5.63 17.70
C ALA A 410 13.80 -5.78 16.20
N ALA A 411 12.79 -6.13 15.42
CA ALA A 411 12.92 -6.32 13.97
C ALA A 411 13.51 -5.09 13.25
N THR A 412 13.21 -3.89 13.74
CA THR A 412 13.74 -2.63 13.23
C THR A 412 15.26 -2.51 13.41
N GLU A 413 15.81 -2.94 14.55
CA GLU A 413 17.26 -2.92 14.80
C GLU A 413 17.99 -3.95 13.94
N LYS A 414 17.43 -5.15 13.75
CA LYS A 414 17.99 -6.19 12.88
C LYS A 414 18.06 -5.69 11.42
N ARG A 415 17.01 -5.03 10.97
CA ARG A 415 16.98 -4.42 9.63
C ARG A 415 17.97 -3.27 9.50
N ALA A 416 18.14 -2.45 10.54
CA ALA A 416 19.15 -1.41 10.56
C ALA A 416 20.59 -1.98 10.46
N LEU A 417 20.88 -3.06 11.17
CA LEU A 417 22.16 -3.76 11.08
C LEU A 417 22.35 -4.36 9.67
N ALA A 418 21.37 -5.08 9.13
CA ALA A 418 21.44 -5.61 7.78
C ALA A 418 21.71 -4.53 6.73
N LYS A 419 21.02 -3.40 6.84
CA LYS A 419 21.21 -2.23 5.97
C LYS A 419 22.62 -1.62 6.08
N ASN A 420 23.19 -1.57 7.28
CA ASN A 420 24.54 -1.09 7.48
C ASN A 420 25.58 -2.05 6.88
N LEU A 421 25.39 -3.36 7.08
CA LEU A 421 26.29 -4.39 6.53
C LEU A 421 26.33 -4.35 5.00
N ILE A 422 25.17 -4.20 4.33
CA ILE A 422 25.08 -4.10 2.86
C ILE A 422 25.87 -2.88 2.34
N LYS A 423 26.06 -1.85 3.17
CA LYS A 423 26.79 -0.62 2.81
C LYS A 423 28.22 -0.59 3.30
N THR A 424 28.59 -1.49 4.17
CA THR A 424 29.94 -1.54 4.74
C THR A 424 30.94 -1.83 3.63
N PRO A 425 32.05 -1.06 3.52
CA PRO A 425 33.15 -1.41 2.66
C PRO A 425 33.71 -2.79 2.99
N VAL A 426 34.22 -3.48 1.98
CA VAL A 426 34.82 -4.82 2.11
C VAL A 426 36.07 -4.90 1.25
N ASP A 427 37.03 -5.73 1.64
CA ASP A 427 38.10 -6.17 0.75
C ASP A 427 37.65 -7.43 0.00
N ILE A 428 37.94 -7.46 -1.29
CA ILE A 428 37.64 -8.60 -2.16
C ILE A 428 38.97 -9.13 -2.72
N GLU A 429 39.24 -10.41 -2.48
CA GLU A 429 40.41 -11.12 -2.95
C GLU A 429 40.03 -12.38 -3.71
N VAL A 430 40.63 -12.57 -4.88
CA VAL A 430 40.42 -13.80 -5.67
C VAL A 430 41.50 -14.80 -5.31
N ASP A 431 41.11 -15.90 -4.69
CA ASP A 431 41.97 -17.06 -4.40
C ASP A 431 41.77 -18.12 -5.49
N THR A 432 42.60 -18.03 -6.52
CA THR A 432 42.53 -18.93 -7.70
C THR A 432 42.88 -20.37 -7.37
N ILE A 433 43.76 -20.60 -6.33
CA ILE A 433 44.17 -21.93 -5.92
C ILE A 433 43.02 -22.69 -5.31
N ASN A 434 42.28 -22.07 -4.39
CA ASN A 434 41.15 -22.67 -3.69
C ASN A 434 39.80 -22.40 -4.38
N LYS A 435 39.79 -21.74 -5.54
CA LYS A 435 38.57 -21.32 -6.27
C LYS A 435 37.60 -20.57 -5.35
N ARG A 436 38.10 -19.56 -4.63
CA ARG A 436 37.31 -18.76 -3.68
C ARG A 436 37.39 -17.28 -4.01
N LEU A 437 36.27 -16.61 -3.85
CA LEU A 437 36.20 -15.17 -3.76
C LEU A 437 36.07 -14.80 -2.28
N LYS A 438 37.17 -14.35 -1.69
CA LYS A 438 37.20 -13.95 -0.28
C LYS A 438 36.63 -12.54 -0.14
N VAL A 439 35.66 -12.40 0.75
CA VAL A 439 35.02 -11.11 1.09
C VAL A 439 35.28 -10.84 2.57
N THR A 440 36.14 -9.86 2.84
CA THR A 440 36.53 -9.50 4.20
C THR A 440 35.79 -8.27 4.66
N LEU A 441 34.92 -8.42 5.67
CA LEU A 441 34.13 -7.35 6.25
C LEU A 441 34.92 -6.67 7.37
N TYR A 442 34.88 -5.33 7.37
CA TYR A 442 35.50 -4.54 8.43
C TYR A 442 34.71 -4.58 9.73
N SER A 443 35.41 -4.36 10.84
CA SER A 443 34.83 -4.33 12.18
C SER A 443 33.68 -3.32 12.28
N GLN A 444 32.61 -3.73 12.92
CA GLN A 444 31.49 -2.88 13.24
C GLN A 444 31.72 -2.11 14.55
N THR A 445 30.89 -1.11 14.81
CA THR A 445 31.03 -0.19 15.94
C THR A 445 30.94 -0.83 17.33
N THR A 446 30.31 -1.99 17.44
CA THR A 446 30.14 -2.68 18.75
C THR A 446 30.56 -4.14 18.70
N PRO A 447 31.15 -4.68 19.82
CA PRO A 447 31.49 -6.11 19.91
C PRO A 447 30.30 -7.05 19.66
N ARG A 448 29.10 -6.62 20.02
CA ARG A 448 27.87 -7.40 19.81
C ARG A 448 27.54 -7.51 18.31
N TYR A 449 27.73 -6.43 17.54
CA TYR A 449 27.54 -6.46 16.09
C TYR A 449 28.60 -7.35 15.45
N ASN A 450 29.86 -7.25 15.85
CA ASN A 450 30.94 -8.09 15.33
C ASN A 450 30.62 -9.57 15.53
N LYS A 451 30.20 -9.98 16.74
CA LYS A 451 29.80 -11.37 17.02
C LYS A 451 28.65 -11.84 16.13
N ALA A 452 27.64 -10.97 15.87
CA ALA A 452 26.53 -11.33 14.98
C ALA A 452 27.00 -11.47 13.53
N VAL A 453 27.92 -10.61 13.08
CA VAL A 453 28.50 -10.66 11.73
C VAL A 453 29.38 -11.90 11.54
N ASP A 454 30.22 -12.25 12.51
CA ASP A 454 31.05 -13.47 12.46
C ASP A 454 30.19 -14.74 12.27
N LYS A 455 29.09 -14.84 13.02
CA LYS A 455 28.17 -15.97 12.87
C LYS A 455 27.43 -15.94 11.54
N LEU A 456 27.03 -14.75 11.06
CA LEU A 456 26.45 -14.60 9.73
C LEU A 456 27.42 -15.10 8.66
N CYS A 457 28.69 -14.72 8.71
CA CYS A 457 29.73 -15.23 7.81
C CYS A 457 29.78 -16.78 7.85
N GLY A 458 29.72 -17.36 9.04
CA GLY A 458 29.67 -18.83 9.20
C GLY A 458 28.46 -19.49 8.53
N VAL A 459 27.27 -18.84 8.62
CA VAL A 459 26.04 -19.34 7.95
C VAL A 459 26.17 -19.20 6.43
N LEU A 460 26.62 -18.05 5.94
CA LEU A 460 26.79 -17.81 4.52
C LEU A 460 27.84 -18.76 3.90
N ASN A 461 28.94 -19.01 4.58
CA ASN A 461 29.97 -19.94 4.11
C ASN A 461 29.46 -21.38 3.99
N LYS A 462 28.54 -21.79 4.85
CA LYS A 462 27.90 -23.13 4.77
C LYS A 462 26.99 -23.28 3.54
N SER A 463 26.54 -22.21 2.95
CA SER A 463 25.68 -22.25 1.75
C SER A 463 26.43 -22.67 0.49
N ASN A 464 27.76 -22.60 0.48
CA ASN A 464 28.64 -22.92 -0.65
C ASN A 464 28.19 -22.23 -1.98
N THR A 465 27.75 -20.98 -1.87
CA THR A 465 27.24 -20.22 -3.00
C THR A 465 28.39 -19.72 -3.87
N ASN A 466 28.32 -19.92 -5.18
CA ASN A 466 29.30 -19.38 -6.11
C ASN A 466 28.96 -17.93 -6.50
N PHE A 467 30.00 -17.15 -6.79
CA PHE A 467 29.82 -15.86 -7.39
C PHE A 467 29.19 -16.02 -8.80
N PRO A 468 28.10 -15.30 -9.12
CA PRO A 468 27.34 -15.52 -10.35
C PRO A 468 28.20 -15.49 -11.63
N GLY A 469 28.05 -16.50 -12.47
CA GLY A 469 28.77 -16.64 -13.75
C GLY A 469 30.22 -17.12 -13.59
N THR A 470 30.64 -17.57 -12.39
CA THR A 470 31.98 -18.10 -12.14
C THR A 470 31.94 -19.41 -11.36
N ASP A 471 33.09 -20.08 -11.24
CA ASP A 471 33.32 -21.26 -10.38
C ASP A 471 33.93 -20.86 -9.02
N LEU A 472 33.98 -19.56 -8.70
CA LEU A 472 34.52 -19.06 -7.43
C LEU A 472 33.47 -19.14 -6.32
N CYS A 473 33.73 -19.95 -5.30
CA CYS A 473 32.88 -20.04 -4.12
C CYS A 473 33.08 -18.78 -3.24
N LEU A 474 31.98 -18.13 -2.87
CA LEU A 474 31.98 -16.97 -1.96
C LEU A 474 32.41 -17.43 -0.56
N TYR A 475 33.43 -16.76 -0.01
CA TYR A 475 33.93 -16.98 1.33
C TYR A 475 33.98 -15.70 2.13
N TYR A 476 33.15 -15.60 3.17
CA TYR A 476 33.01 -14.42 4.01
C TYR A 476 33.83 -14.57 5.30
N GLN A 477 34.55 -13.49 5.65
CA GLN A 477 35.29 -13.42 6.90
C GLN A 477 35.26 -11.99 7.45
N THR A 478 35.59 -11.83 8.73
CA THR A 478 35.70 -10.52 9.38
C THR A 478 37.18 -10.18 9.65
N THR A 479 37.46 -8.91 9.78
CA THR A 479 38.77 -8.39 10.24
C THR A 479 38.60 -7.56 11.50
N THR A 480 39.62 -7.50 12.34
CA THR A 480 39.66 -6.62 13.50
C THR A 480 39.95 -5.16 13.14
N LYS A 481 40.37 -4.91 11.88
CA LYS A 481 40.60 -3.54 11.38
C LYS A 481 39.28 -2.79 11.26
N THR A 482 39.28 -1.52 11.62
CA THR A 482 38.22 -0.57 11.31
C THR A 482 38.50 0.08 9.96
N PHE A 483 37.46 0.34 9.19
CA PHE A 483 37.62 1.14 7.98
C PHE A 483 37.78 2.61 8.40
N THR A 484 38.94 3.15 8.11
CA THR A 484 39.32 4.57 8.38
C THR A 484 38.99 5.43 7.19
#